data_41b065ee96dd91bbfbb9f5c77b73856e
#
_entry.id   41b065ee96dd91bbfbb9f5c77b73856e
#
_cell.length_a   1.000
_cell.length_b   1.000
_cell.length_c   1.000
_cell.angle_alpha   90.00
_cell.angle_beta   90.00
_cell.angle_gamma   90.00
#
_symmetry.space_group_name_H-M   'P 1'
#
loop_
_entity.id
_entity.type
_entity.pdbx_description
1 polymer ?
#
loop_
_entity_poly.entity_id
_entity_poly.type
_entity_poly.pdbx_seq_one_letter_code
_entity_poly.pdbx_strand_id
1 'polypeptide(L)'
;SLQNIKADISDVIISSTVPRVVFNLRVLSDRYFNTRPIVVGKPDCKVPIDVRVDAGTAVGPDRIVNSVAGYDLFGGNLIIVDFGTATTFDVVDKDGAYVGGVIAPGVNLSLQALHQMAAALPHVDIARPKEVIGTNTVACMQSGVFWGYIGLVKEICRKIIEEKQEGMKILATGGL
;
A
#
# COMPACT_ATOMS: atom_id res chain seq x y z
N SER A 1 19.94 -20.50 -4.89
CA SER A 1 20.44 -20.09 -3.56
C SER A 1 21.04 -18.71 -3.69
N LEU A 2 20.91 -17.85 -2.68
CA LEU A 2 21.51 -16.50 -2.65
C LEU A 2 23.03 -16.50 -2.80
N GLN A 3 23.69 -17.64 -2.58
CA GLN A 3 25.13 -17.83 -2.76
C GLN A 3 25.62 -17.70 -4.20
N ASN A 4 24.71 -17.70 -5.19
CA ASN A 4 25.04 -17.57 -6.61
C ASN A 4 24.78 -16.16 -7.17
N ILE A 5 24.37 -15.19 -6.34
CA ILE A 5 24.24 -13.80 -6.78
C ILE A 5 25.65 -13.20 -6.80
N LYS A 6 26.23 -13.05 -7.99
CA LYS A 6 27.51 -12.38 -8.23
C LYS A 6 27.39 -10.87 -8.37
N ALA A 7 26.33 -10.25 -7.85
CA ALA A 7 26.19 -8.80 -7.87
C ALA A 7 26.95 -8.22 -6.67
N ASP A 8 27.82 -7.26 -6.91
CA ASP A 8 28.42 -6.45 -5.85
C ASP A 8 27.32 -5.53 -5.30
N ILE A 9 26.77 -5.93 -4.15
CA ILE A 9 25.78 -5.13 -3.43
C ILE A 9 26.53 -4.26 -2.43
N SER A 10 26.60 -2.96 -2.71
CA SER A 10 27.27 -1.96 -1.87
C SER A 10 26.38 -1.51 -0.72
N ASP A 11 25.07 -1.42 -0.96
CA ASP A 11 24.12 -0.83 -0.03
C ASP A 11 22.81 -1.62 0.01
N VAL A 12 22.17 -1.62 1.19
CA VAL A 12 20.87 -2.25 1.40
C VAL A 12 19.96 -1.29 2.12
N ILE A 13 18.73 -1.12 1.60
CA ILE A 13 17.67 -0.37 2.27
C ILE A 13 16.47 -1.30 2.52
N ILE A 14 15.88 -1.19 3.72
CA ILE A 14 14.74 -1.99 4.15
C ILE A 14 13.57 -1.06 4.47
N SER A 15 12.41 -1.32 3.85
CA SER A 15 11.14 -0.73 4.23
C SER A 15 10.19 -1.85 4.67
N SER A 16 9.80 -1.87 5.93
CA SER A 16 8.86 -2.85 6.48
C SER A 16 8.30 -2.38 7.82
N THR A 17 7.01 -2.63 8.02
CA THR A 17 6.30 -2.40 9.29
C THR A 17 6.44 -3.56 10.27
N VAL A 18 6.95 -4.72 9.82
CA VAL A 18 7.01 -5.96 10.61
C VAL A 18 8.38 -6.13 11.25
N PRO A 19 8.53 -6.02 12.59
CA PRO A 19 9.84 -6.07 13.27
C PRO A 19 10.64 -7.33 12.99
N ARG A 20 9.98 -8.49 12.94
CA ARG A 20 10.63 -9.78 12.65
C ARG A 20 11.21 -9.84 11.24
N VAL A 21 10.52 -9.25 10.27
CA VAL A 21 11.00 -9.16 8.87
C VAL A 21 12.23 -8.27 8.82
N VAL A 22 12.20 -7.10 9.46
CA VAL A 22 13.36 -6.20 9.53
C VAL A 22 14.56 -6.90 10.15
N PHE A 23 14.36 -7.63 11.25
CA PHE A 23 15.44 -8.40 11.89
C PHE A 23 16.04 -9.43 10.94
N ASN A 24 15.20 -10.25 10.30
CA ASN A 24 15.68 -11.30 9.38
C ASN A 24 16.43 -10.71 8.18
N LEU A 25 15.94 -9.60 7.63
CA LEU A 25 16.59 -8.93 6.50
C LEU A 25 17.92 -8.27 6.90
N ARG A 26 18.05 -7.77 8.14
CA ARG A 26 19.33 -7.29 8.68
C ARG A 26 20.36 -8.43 8.76
N VAL A 27 19.96 -9.56 9.34
CA VAL A 27 20.83 -10.75 9.44
C VAL A 27 21.24 -11.24 8.05
N LEU A 28 20.33 -11.23 7.08
CA LEU A 28 20.62 -11.59 5.69
C LEU A 28 21.63 -10.62 5.08
N SER A 29 21.42 -9.32 5.23
CA SER A 29 22.29 -8.27 4.70
C SER A 29 23.71 -8.38 5.23
N ASP A 30 23.85 -8.53 6.55
CA ASP A 30 25.14 -8.71 7.21
C ASP A 30 25.84 -9.99 6.75
N ARG A 31 25.13 -11.12 6.74
CA ARG A 31 25.71 -12.44 6.44
C ARG A 31 26.09 -12.64 4.97
N TYR A 32 25.30 -12.12 4.02
CA TYR A 32 25.46 -12.42 2.59
C TYR A 32 26.06 -11.26 1.80
N PHE A 33 25.89 -10.03 2.27
CA PHE A 33 26.34 -8.82 1.56
C PHE A 33 27.42 -8.06 2.34
N ASN A 34 27.70 -8.47 3.58
CA ASN A 34 28.64 -7.78 4.48
C ASN A 34 28.34 -6.27 4.57
N THR A 35 27.05 -5.93 4.60
CA THR A 35 26.57 -4.55 4.55
C THR A 35 25.51 -4.33 5.64
N ARG A 36 25.66 -3.25 6.42
CA ARG A 36 24.65 -2.82 7.39
C ARG A 36 23.51 -2.10 6.68
N PRO A 37 22.28 -2.62 6.69
CA PRO A 37 21.19 -1.99 5.96
C PRO A 37 20.68 -0.72 6.64
N ILE A 38 20.31 0.26 5.84
CA ILE A 38 19.51 1.42 6.24
C ILE A 38 18.05 0.96 6.36
N VAL A 39 17.37 1.33 7.45
CA VAL A 39 15.97 0.97 7.67
C VAL A 39 15.12 2.22 7.69
N VAL A 40 14.17 2.31 6.75
CA VAL A 40 13.25 3.43 6.62
C VAL A 40 12.47 3.64 7.93
N GLY A 41 12.33 4.88 8.36
CA GLY A 41 11.67 5.25 9.62
C GLY A 41 12.53 5.07 10.88
N LYS A 42 13.84 4.76 10.74
CA LYS A 42 14.81 4.78 11.84
C LYS A 42 15.64 6.07 11.79
N PRO A 43 16.24 6.49 12.91
CA PRO A 43 16.98 7.76 12.98
C PRO A 43 18.15 7.88 12.00
N ASP A 44 18.70 6.77 11.53
CA ASP A 44 19.76 6.69 10.54
C ASP A 44 19.26 6.81 9.08
N CYS A 45 17.94 6.85 8.87
CA CYS A 45 17.33 7.05 7.58
C CYS A 45 16.58 8.39 7.50
N LYS A 46 17.21 9.38 6.89
CA LYS A 46 16.53 10.65 6.57
C LYS A 46 15.71 10.48 5.29
N VAL A 47 14.41 10.52 5.42
CA VAL A 47 13.52 10.51 4.24
C VAL A 47 13.36 11.94 3.69
N PRO A 48 13.46 12.14 2.36
CA PRO A 48 13.39 13.46 1.74
C PRO A 48 11.93 13.91 1.54
N ILE A 49 11.10 13.80 2.58
CA ILE A 49 9.69 14.22 2.56
C ILE A 49 9.33 14.82 3.92
N ASP A 50 8.61 15.93 3.90
CA ASP A 50 8.00 16.51 5.10
C ASP A 50 6.73 15.73 5.46
N VAL A 51 6.52 15.41 6.74
CA VAL A 51 5.37 14.64 7.23
C VAL A 51 4.53 15.52 8.13
N ARG A 52 3.37 15.96 7.63
CA ARG A 52 2.44 16.86 8.30
C ARG A 52 1.21 16.11 8.77
N VAL A 53 1.37 15.39 9.87
CA VAL A 53 0.30 14.65 10.56
C VAL A 53 0.25 15.04 12.03
N ASP A 54 -0.74 14.57 12.77
CA ASP A 54 -0.89 14.87 14.19
C ASP A 54 0.36 14.47 14.99
N ALA A 55 0.71 15.29 15.97
CA ALA A 55 1.90 15.08 16.79
C ALA A 55 1.89 13.68 17.44
N GLY A 56 3.00 12.97 17.32
CA GLY A 56 3.14 11.61 17.84
C GLY A 56 2.61 10.50 16.92
N THR A 57 2.03 10.84 15.76
CA THR A 57 1.60 9.85 14.77
C THR A 57 2.80 9.30 14.02
N ALA A 58 2.98 7.98 14.06
CA ALA A 58 3.96 7.29 13.23
C ALA A 58 3.33 6.86 11.91
N VAL A 59 3.84 7.36 10.80
CA VAL A 59 3.44 6.90 9.46
C VAL A 59 4.24 5.66 9.09
N GLY A 60 3.57 4.66 8.53
CA GLY A 60 4.23 3.44 8.07
C GLY A 60 5.34 3.71 7.04
N PRO A 61 6.49 3.05 7.13
CA PRO A 61 7.61 3.27 6.21
C PRO A 61 7.28 2.95 4.76
N ASP A 62 6.38 2.01 4.49
CA ASP A 62 5.82 1.69 3.18
C ASP A 62 5.10 2.89 2.56
N ARG A 63 4.26 3.57 3.34
CA ARG A 63 3.52 4.77 2.91
C ARG A 63 4.47 5.95 2.61
N ILE A 64 5.52 6.09 3.42
CA ILE A 64 6.53 7.13 3.22
C ILE A 64 7.33 6.89 1.92
N VAL A 65 7.81 5.66 1.67
CA VAL A 65 8.59 5.40 0.44
C VAL A 65 7.74 5.53 -0.81
N ASN A 66 6.46 5.13 -0.78
CA ASN A 66 5.52 5.34 -1.88
C ASN A 66 5.33 6.84 -2.16
N SER A 67 5.21 7.65 -1.09
CA SER A 67 5.03 9.10 -1.20
C SER A 67 6.27 9.79 -1.77
N VAL A 68 7.47 9.42 -1.31
CA VAL A 68 8.75 9.92 -1.85
C VAL A 68 8.87 9.59 -3.33
N ALA A 69 8.69 8.32 -3.70
CA ALA A 69 8.81 7.86 -5.08
C ALA A 69 7.74 8.51 -5.99
N GLY A 70 6.50 8.60 -5.51
CA GLY A 70 5.41 9.25 -6.24
C GLY A 70 5.70 10.71 -6.52
N TYR A 71 6.16 11.45 -5.51
CA TYR A 71 6.50 12.86 -5.68
C TYR A 71 7.70 13.09 -6.59
N ASP A 72 8.75 12.29 -6.44
CA ASP A 72 9.96 12.38 -7.28
C ASP A 72 9.64 12.14 -8.76
N LEU A 73 8.79 11.16 -9.07
CA LEU A 73 8.48 10.78 -10.45
C LEU A 73 7.39 11.63 -11.09
N PHE A 74 6.41 12.14 -10.32
CA PHE A 74 5.20 12.73 -10.88
C PHE A 74 4.91 14.17 -10.41
N GLY A 75 5.63 14.66 -9.41
CA GLY A 75 5.38 15.98 -8.80
C GLY A 75 4.16 15.95 -7.85
N GLY A 76 3.82 17.10 -7.26
CA GLY A 76 2.85 17.23 -6.18
C GLY A 76 1.39 17.07 -6.54
N ASN A 77 0.52 17.20 -5.56
CA ASN A 77 -0.91 16.91 -5.57
C ASN A 77 -1.22 15.48 -6.01
N LEU A 78 -0.82 14.53 -5.19
CA LEU A 78 -0.98 13.10 -5.46
C LEU A 78 -1.93 12.42 -4.48
N ILE A 79 -2.67 11.46 -5.00
CA ILE A 79 -3.28 10.38 -4.23
C ILE A 79 -2.59 9.09 -4.67
N ILE A 80 -1.88 8.45 -3.77
CA ILE A 80 -1.21 7.18 -4.05
C ILE A 80 -2.05 6.07 -3.44
N VAL A 81 -2.60 5.21 -4.28
CA VAL A 81 -3.41 4.06 -3.87
C VAL A 81 -2.53 2.83 -3.88
N ASP A 82 -2.23 2.29 -2.71
CA ASP A 82 -1.45 1.06 -2.55
C ASP A 82 -2.38 -0.13 -2.28
N PHE A 83 -2.36 -1.10 -3.20
CA PHE A 83 -3.17 -2.32 -3.14
C PHE A 83 -2.38 -3.44 -2.47
N GLY A 84 -2.39 -3.46 -1.15
CA GLY A 84 -1.75 -4.46 -0.30
C GLY A 84 -2.74 -5.25 0.56
N THR A 85 -2.29 -5.75 1.71
CA THR A 85 -3.14 -6.37 2.74
C THR A 85 -4.24 -5.41 3.21
N ALA A 86 -3.88 -4.15 3.43
CA ALA A 86 -4.82 -3.04 3.46
C ALA A 86 -4.70 -2.28 2.13
N THR A 87 -5.72 -1.53 1.75
CA THR A 87 -5.63 -0.53 0.70
C THR A 87 -5.45 0.82 1.34
N THR A 88 -4.32 1.45 1.07
CA THR A 88 -4.03 2.80 1.58
C THR A 88 -4.20 3.84 0.48
N PHE A 89 -4.59 5.04 0.88
CA PHE A 89 -4.68 6.22 0.03
C PHE A 89 -3.81 7.28 0.68
N ASP A 90 -2.63 7.49 0.14
CA ASP A 90 -1.65 8.42 0.67
C ASP A 90 -1.70 9.73 -0.09
N VAL A 91 -1.79 10.84 0.65
CA VAL A 91 -1.95 12.16 0.08
C VAL A 91 -0.65 12.94 0.22
N VAL A 92 -0.12 13.37 -0.92
CA VAL A 92 1.04 14.26 -1.02
C VAL A 92 0.58 15.58 -1.61
N ASP A 93 0.89 16.68 -0.94
CA ASP A 93 0.52 18.02 -1.40
C ASP A 93 1.43 18.54 -2.52
N LYS A 94 1.12 19.73 -3.04
CA LYS A 94 1.88 20.38 -4.11
C LYS A 94 3.34 20.65 -3.77
N ASP A 95 3.64 20.80 -2.48
CA ASP A 95 4.99 21.10 -1.99
C ASP A 95 5.79 19.82 -1.69
N GLY A 96 5.18 18.66 -1.93
CA GLY A 96 5.79 17.34 -1.69
C GLY A 96 5.69 16.85 -0.26
N ALA A 97 4.85 17.45 0.59
CA ALA A 97 4.66 16.96 1.92
C ALA A 97 3.60 15.86 1.98
N TYR A 98 3.86 14.83 2.77
CA TYR A 98 2.85 13.84 3.16
C TYR A 98 1.89 14.48 4.16
N VAL A 99 0.62 14.55 3.83
CA VAL A 99 -0.39 15.25 4.63
C VAL A 99 -1.44 14.33 5.25
N GLY A 100 -1.24 13.03 5.18
CA GLY A 100 -2.17 12.04 5.71
C GLY A 100 -2.74 11.11 4.66
N GLY A 101 -3.85 10.47 4.95
CA GLY A 101 -4.49 9.55 3.99
C GLY A 101 -5.60 8.71 4.61
N VAL A 102 -6.04 7.70 3.86
CA VAL A 102 -7.12 6.79 4.26
C VAL A 102 -6.59 5.36 4.25
N ILE A 103 -7.08 4.53 5.15
CA ILE A 103 -6.80 3.09 5.19
C ILE A 103 -8.11 2.34 5.11
N ALA A 104 -8.23 1.47 4.13
CA ALA A 104 -9.39 0.60 3.93
C ALA A 104 -8.96 -0.87 3.95
N PRO A 105 -9.86 -1.81 4.22
CA PRO A 105 -9.55 -3.23 4.07
C PRO A 105 -9.12 -3.54 2.63
N GLY A 106 -8.06 -4.32 2.45
CA GLY A 106 -7.68 -4.81 1.13
C GLY A 106 -8.73 -5.77 0.55
N VAL A 107 -8.77 -5.90 -0.76
CA VAL A 107 -9.80 -6.72 -1.43
C VAL A 107 -9.74 -8.18 -1.01
N ASN A 108 -8.55 -8.75 -0.89
CA ASN A 108 -8.36 -10.13 -0.41
C ASN A 108 -8.81 -10.31 1.04
N LEU A 109 -8.50 -9.33 1.90
CA LEU A 109 -8.94 -9.33 3.29
C LEU A 109 -10.48 -9.25 3.39
N SER A 110 -11.10 -8.40 2.58
CA SER A 110 -12.57 -8.26 2.53
C SER A 110 -13.24 -9.56 2.10
N LEU A 111 -12.68 -10.23 1.08
CA LEU A 111 -13.18 -11.51 0.59
C LEU A 111 -13.02 -12.63 1.64
N GLN A 112 -11.88 -12.66 2.31
CA GLN A 112 -11.58 -13.61 3.39
C GLN A 112 -12.52 -13.43 4.59
N ALA A 113 -12.77 -12.17 4.99
CA ALA A 113 -13.70 -11.87 6.06
C ALA A 113 -15.13 -12.31 5.69
N LEU A 114 -15.58 -12.10 4.46
CA LEU A 114 -16.88 -12.53 3.98
C LEU A 114 -17.01 -14.06 4.04
N HIS A 115 -16.00 -14.81 3.62
CA HIS A 115 -15.96 -16.25 3.69
C HIS A 115 -15.95 -16.78 5.15
N GLN A 116 -15.14 -16.19 6.02
CA GLN A 116 -14.99 -16.64 7.41
C GLN A 116 -16.22 -16.36 8.29
N MET A 117 -16.89 -15.23 8.06
CA MET A 117 -18.02 -14.79 8.89
C MET A 117 -19.36 -15.33 8.43
N ALA A 118 -19.47 -15.79 7.20
CA ALA A 118 -20.69 -16.34 6.65
C ALA A 118 -20.56 -17.87 6.46
N ALA A 119 -21.09 -18.63 7.40
CA ALA A 119 -20.91 -20.10 7.51
C ALA A 119 -21.28 -20.95 6.27
N ALA A 120 -21.95 -20.34 5.28
CA ALA A 120 -22.40 -21.04 4.06
C ALA A 120 -21.79 -20.47 2.77
N LEU A 121 -20.92 -19.45 2.82
CA LEU A 121 -20.36 -18.87 1.62
C LEU A 121 -19.09 -19.61 1.18
N PRO A 122 -18.98 -20.02 -0.10
CA PRO A 122 -17.80 -20.69 -0.61
C PRO A 122 -16.60 -19.75 -0.71
N HIS A 123 -15.41 -20.31 -0.78
CA HIS A 123 -14.23 -19.56 -1.19
C HIS A 123 -14.35 -19.21 -2.68
N VAL A 124 -14.13 -17.94 -3.04
CA VAL A 124 -14.20 -17.47 -4.42
C VAL A 124 -12.96 -16.62 -4.73
N ASP A 125 -12.54 -16.65 -5.99
CA ASP A 125 -11.47 -15.78 -6.47
C ASP A 125 -12.04 -14.44 -6.93
N ILE A 126 -11.20 -13.40 -6.87
CA ILE A 126 -11.53 -12.08 -7.40
C ILE A 126 -11.54 -12.17 -8.92
N ALA A 127 -12.70 -11.97 -9.50
CA ALA A 127 -12.87 -11.96 -10.94
C ALA A 127 -13.88 -10.89 -11.37
N ARG A 128 -13.66 -10.30 -12.54
CA ARG A 128 -14.64 -9.40 -13.10
C ARG A 128 -15.88 -10.18 -13.51
N PRO A 129 -17.06 -9.88 -12.95
CA PRO A 129 -18.29 -10.58 -13.29
C PRO A 129 -18.73 -10.21 -14.71
N LYS A 130 -19.39 -11.16 -15.39
CA LYS A 130 -20.00 -10.92 -16.72
C LYS A 130 -21.16 -9.92 -16.62
N GLU A 131 -21.98 -10.12 -15.60
CA GLU A 131 -23.16 -9.29 -15.31
C GLU A 131 -23.05 -8.78 -13.86
N VAL A 132 -23.63 -7.61 -13.60
CA VAL A 132 -23.67 -7.05 -12.25
C VAL A 132 -24.57 -7.87 -11.33
N ILE A 133 -25.70 -8.35 -11.87
CA ILE A 133 -26.63 -9.18 -11.10
C ILE A 133 -26.22 -10.65 -11.24
N GLY A 134 -25.66 -11.22 -10.15
CA GLY A 134 -25.35 -12.65 -10.10
C GLY A 134 -26.60 -13.50 -9.94
N THR A 135 -26.64 -14.67 -10.57
CA THR A 135 -27.75 -15.62 -10.48
C THR A 135 -27.44 -16.85 -9.64
N ASN A 136 -26.26 -16.89 -9.03
CA ASN A 136 -25.84 -17.89 -8.05
C ASN A 136 -24.91 -17.23 -7.01
N THR A 137 -24.68 -17.92 -5.89
CA THR A 137 -23.91 -17.37 -4.75
C THR A 137 -22.52 -16.89 -5.16
N VAL A 138 -21.78 -17.66 -5.96
CA VAL A 138 -20.43 -17.32 -6.42
C VAL A 138 -20.46 -16.05 -7.25
N ALA A 139 -21.35 -15.97 -8.25
CA ALA A 139 -21.48 -14.79 -9.09
C ALA A 139 -21.91 -13.54 -8.30
N CYS A 140 -22.81 -13.71 -7.33
CA CYS A 140 -23.22 -12.61 -6.44
C CYS A 140 -22.04 -12.10 -5.60
N MET A 141 -21.24 -13.01 -5.00
CA MET A 141 -20.06 -12.65 -4.23
C MET A 141 -19.00 -11.94 -5.09
N GLN A 142 -18.66 -12.49 -6.23
CA GLN A 142 -17.69 -11.89 -7.16
C GLN A 142 -18.14 -10.50 -7.61
N SER A 143 -19.42 -10.34 -7.96
CA SER A 143 -19.98 -9.04 -8.35
C SER A 143 -19.92 -8.03 -7.21
N GLY A 144 -20.32 -8.40 -6.02
CA GLY A 144 -20.30 -7.54 -4.85
C GLY A 144 -18.88 -7.09 -4.49
N VAL A 145 -17.93 -8.01 -4.45
CA VAL A 145 -16.53 -7.71 -4.15
C VAL A 145 -15.92 -6.82 -5.25
N PHE A 146 -16.06 -7.18 -6.51
CA PHE A 146 -15.45 -6.46 -7.62
C PHE A 146 -15.98 -5.03 -7.74
N TRP A 147 -17.29 -4.87 -7.88
CA TRP A 147 -17.90 -3.54 -8.06
C TRP A 147 -17.90 -2.71 -6.78
N GLY A 148 -18.07 -3.37 -5.63
CA GLY A 148 -17.97 -2.70 -4.33
C GLY A 148 -16.58 -2.12 -4.10
N TYR A 149 -15.53 -2.86 -4.47
CA TYR A 149 -14.15 -2.39 -4.33
C TYR A 149 -13.81 -1.26 -5.30
N ILE A 150 -14.26 -1.35 -6.56
CA ILE A 150 -14.14 -0.23 -7.51
C ILE A 150 -14.85 1.01 -6.98
N GLY A 151 -16.06 0.84 -6.44
CA GLY A 151 -16.82 1.93 -5.82
C GLY A 151 -16.09 2.56 -4.64
N LEU A 152 -15.52 1.74 -3.76
CA LEU A 152 -14.70 2.18 -2.62
C LEU A 152 -13.53 3.06 -3.08
N VAL A 153 -12.74 2.56 -4.04
CA VAL A 153 -11.56 3.30 -4.54
C VAL A 153 -11.97 4.61 -5.19
N LYS A 154 -12.97 4.58 -6.07
CA LYS A 154 -13.47 5.78 -6.75
C LYS A 154 -14.00 6.82 -5.76
N GLU A 155 -14.80 6.38 -4.81
CA GLU A 155 -15.46 7.32 -3.88
C GLU A 155 -14.46 7.94 -2.90
N ILE A 156 -13.50 7.18 -2.39
CA ILE A 156 -12.45 7.72 -1.51
C ILE A 156 -11.61 8.74 -2.27
N CYS A 157 -11.14 8.42 -3.49
CA CYS A 157 -10.38 9.38 -4.30
C CYS A 157 -11.20 10.66 -4.58
N ARG A 158 -12.48 10.50 -4.94
CA ARG A 158 -13.39 11.64 -5.16
C ARG A 158 -13.51 12.52 -3.92
N LYS A 159 -13.69 11.92 -2.74
CA LYS A 159 -13.79 12.63 -1.47
C LYS A 159 -12.52 13.38 -1.09
N ILE A 160 -11.35 12.78 -1.31
CA ILE A 160 -10.06 13.44 -1.09
C ILE A 160 -9.91 14.66 -2.00
N ILE A 161 -10.24 14.53 -3.29
CA ILE A 161 -10.17 15.64 -4.26
C ILE A 161 -11.14 16.77 -3.87
N GLU A 162 -12.37 16.42 -3.44
CA GLU A 162 -13.36 17.39 -2.97
C GLU A 162 -12.87 18.15 -1.72
N GLU A 163 -12.26 17.45 -0.76
CA GLU A 163 -11.74 18.07 0.45
C GLU A 163 -10.55 19.00 0.17
N LYS A 164 -9.65 18.58 -0.73
CA LYS A 164 -8.47 19.37 -1.11
C LYS A 164 -8.81 20.55 -2.03
N GLN A 165 -9.94 20.50 -2.74
CA GLN A 165 -10.37 21.51 -3.71
C GLN A 165 -9.32 21.82 -4.78
N GLU A 166 -8.42 20.89 -5.06
CA GLU A 166 -7.33 20.98 -6.02
C GLU A 166 -7.33 19.75 -6.94
N GLY A 167 -6.86 19.94 -8.18
CA GLY A 167 -6.63 18.82 -9.10
C GLY A 167 -5.52 17.93 -8.58
N MET A 168 -5.78 16.63 -8.49
CA MET A 168 -4.83 15.63 -7.99
C MET A 168 -4.59 14.54 -9.02
N LYS A 169 -3.35 14.08 -9.14
CA LYS A 169 -3.04 12.87 -9.90
C LYS A 169 -3.27 11.66 -8.99
N ILE A 170 -3.84 10.61 -9.56
CA ILE A 170 -4.04 9.34 -8.85
C ILE A 170 -3.02 8.34 -9.38
N LEU A 171 -2.20 7.82 -8.49
CA LEU A 171 -1.22 6.77 -8.76
C LEU A 171 -1.68 5.47 -8.13
N ALA A 172 -1.40 4.35 -8.78
CA ALA A 172 -1.66 3.02 -8.25
C ALA A 172 -0.36 2.25 -8.08
N THR A 173 -0.22 1.56 -6.96
CA THR A 173 0.90 0.66 -6.65
C THR A 173 0.39 -0.53 -5.86
N GLY A 174 1.26 -1.46 -5.49
CA GLY A 174 0.94 -2.63 -4.69
C GLY A 174 1.21 -3.95 -5.38
N GLY A 175 0.79 -5.03 -4.76
CA GLY A 175 1.08 -6.41 -5.18
C GLY A 175 -0.14 -7.20 -5.69
N LEU A 176 -1.26 -6.52 -6.03
CA LEU A 176 -2.46 -7.15 -6.60
C LEU A 176 -2.40 -7.20 -8.10
#